data_a2d30d20945a3b1d2ec1b5f65f2cc5fd
#
_entry.id   a2d30d20945a3b1d2ec1b5f65f2cc5fd
#
_cell.length_a   1.000
_cell.length_b   1.000
_cell.length_c   1.000
_cell.angle_alpha   90.00
_cell.angle_beta   90.00
_cell.angle_gamma   90.00
#
_symmetry.space_group_name_H-M   'P 1'
#
loop_
_entity.id
_entity.type
_entity.pdbx_description
1 polymer ?
#
loop_
_entity_poly.entity_id
_entity_poly.type
_entity_poly.pdbx_seq_one_letter_code
_entity_poly.pdbx_strand_id
1 'polypeptide(L)'
;MTNQTKNVVVVDCLRTPMGRSKGGAFRHTRAEDLSAHLMKGILARNPQVNPSEIEDIYWGCVQQTLEQGFNVARNAALLAGLPIEIGAVTVNRLCGSSMQALHDGTRAIMTGDAEICLIGGVEHMGHVPMNHGVDFHPGMSKNVAKAAGMMGLTAEMLGKLHGISREQQDEFAARSHARAHAATVEGRFKNEILPIEGHAADGTLFTLD
;
A
#
# COMPACT_ATOMS: atom_id res chain seq x y z
N MET A 1 -5.39 -1.75 -38.95
CA MET A 1 -6.03 -1.04 -37.83
C MET A 1 -4.90 -0.52 -36.94
N THR A 2 -4.68 0.78 -36.90
CA THR A 2 -3.71 1.39 -36.00
C THR A 2 -4.25 1.25 -34.59
N ASN A 3 -3.66 0.36 -33.83
CA ASN A 3 -3.96 0.19 -32.40
C ASN A 3 -3.47 1.45 -31.66
N GLN A 4 -4.27 2.51 -31.63
CA GLN A 4 -3.98 3.66 -30.80
C GLN A 4 -4.26 3.24 -29.35
N THR A 5 -3.20 3.07 -28.59
CA THR A 5 -3.31 2.88 -27.14
C THR A 5 -3.96 4.13 -26.52
N LYS A 6 -4.93 3.91 -25.62
CA LYS A 6 -5.57 5.01 -24.89
C LYS A 6 -4.53 5.73 -23.99
N ASN A 7 -4.66 7.04 -23.87
CA ASN A 7 -3.92 7.78 -22.86
C ASN A 7 -4.53 7.51 -21.48
N VAL A 8 -3.67 7.22 -20.51
CA VAL A 8 -4.08 6.97 -19.12
C VAL A 8 -3.67 8.14 -18.24
N VAL A 9 -4.55 8.59 -17.39
CA VAL A 9 -4.31 9.68 -16.44
C VAL A 9 -4.63 9.24 -15.02
N VAL A 10 -3.90 9.77 -14.06
CA VAL A 10 -4.24 9.66 -12.63
C VAL A 10 -5.08 10.90 -12.29
N VAL A 11 -6.33 10.68 -11.90
CA VAL A 11 -7.28 11.75 -11.61
C VAL A 11 -7.04 12.32 -10.21
N ASP A 12 -6.81 11.45 -9.24
CA ASP A 12 -6.64 11.82 -7.84
C ASP A 12 -5.89 10.73 -7.06
N CYS A 13 -5.34 11.09 -5.89
CA CYS A 13 -4.70 10.13 -4.99
C CYS A 13 -4.88 10.51 -3.52
N LEU A 14 -5.09 9.50 -2.68
CA LEU A 14 -5.22 9.61 -1.23
C LEU A 14 -4.40 8.53 -0.53
N ARG A 15 -3.99 8.83 0.70
CA ARG A 15 -3.44 7.84 1.62
C ARG A 15 -3.93 8.09 3.05
N THR A 16 -3.84 7.08 3.89
CA THR A 16 -3.93 7.28 5.34
C THR A 16 -2.63 7.89 5.88
N PRO A 17 -2.63 8.48 7.07
CA PRO A 17 -1.40 8.61 7.84
C PRO A 17 -0.72 7.25 8.01
N MET A 18 0.59 7.23 8.22
CA MET A 18 1.31 5.99 8.44
C MET A 18 1.27 5.59 9.92
N GLY A 19 0.72 4.41 10.20
CA GLY A 19 0.72 3.80 11.52
C GLY A 19 2.03 3.04 11.79
N ARG A 20 2.48 3.09 13.03
CA ARG A 20 3.58 2.25 13.50
C ARG A 20 3.08 0.82 13.74
N SER A 21 3.80 -0.21 13.28
CA SER A 21 3.36 -1.60 13.35
C SER A 21 3.19 -2.14 14.77
N LYS A 22 4.05 -1.75 15.72
CA LYS A 22 3.95 -2.17 17.12
C LYS A 22 3.40 -1.04 17.99
N GLY A 23 2.19 -1.23 18.53
CA GLY A 23 1.55 -0.27 19.43
C GLY A 23 1.23 1.08 18.77
N GLY A 24 1.13 1.11 17.44
CA GLY A 24 0.77 2.30 16.70
C GLY A 24 -0.72 2.64 16.77
N ALA A 25 -1.10 3.75 16.14
CA ALA A 25 -2.46 4.27 16.16
C ALA A 25 -3.49 3.28 15.57
N PHE A 26 -3.10 2.47 14.60
CA PHE A 26 -3.98 1.51 13.93
C PHE A 26 -3.98 0.10 14.55
N ARG A 27 -3.45 -0.09 15.77
CA ARG A 27 -3.36 -1.40 16.42
C ARG A 27 -4.70 -2.11 16.66
N HIS A 28 -5.82 -1.42 16.51
CA HIS A 28 -7.18 -1.95 16.62
C HIS A 28 -8.02 -1.70 15.35
N THR A 29 -7.39 -1.23 14.29
CA THR A 29 -8.03 -0.97 12.99
C THR A 29 -7.56 -2.03 12.00
N ARG A 30 -8.48 -2.74 11.37
CA ARG A 30 -8.14 -3.81 10.42
C ARG A 30 -7.64 -3.26 9.08
N ALA A 31 -6.89 -4.05 8.34
CA ALA A 31 -6.36 -3.66 7.03
C ALA A 31 -7.48 -3.37 6.01
N GLU A 32 -8.57 -4.16 6.06
CA GLU A 32 -9.74 -3.96 5.20
C GLU A 32 -10.45 -2.64 5.50
N ASP A 33 -10.51 -2.24 6.80
CA ASP A 33 -11.12 -0.97 7.19
C ASP A 33 -10.32 0.23 6.69
N LEU A 34 -8.98 0.17 6.79
CA LEU A 34 -8.10 1.19 6.22
C LEU A 34 -8.31 1.33 4.72
N SER A 35 -8.40 0.20 4.02
CA SER A 35 -8.62 0.16 2.58
C SER A 35 -10.01 0.70 2.20
N ALA A 36 -11.06 0.25 2.89
CA ALA A 36 -12.42 0.72 2.67
C ALA A 36 -12.59 2.22 2.94
N HIS A 37 -11.91 2.73 3.98
CA HIS A 37 -11.88 4.16 4.29
C HIS A 37 -11.33 4.98 3.12
N LEU A 38 -10.21 4.54 2.53
CA LEU A 38 -9.62 5.21 1.36
C LEU A 38 -10.51 5.11 0.12
N MET A 39 -11.13 3.96 -0.13
CA MET A 39 -12.05 3.78 -1.26
C MET A 39 -13.26 4.72 -1.15
N LYS A 40 -13.84 4.84 0.04
CA LYS A 40 -14.92 5.82 0.31
C LYS A 40 -14.44 7.26 0.15
N GLY A 41 -13.27 7.57 0.72
CA GLY A 41 -12.74 8.92 0.73
C GLY A 41 -12.38 9.45 -0.65
N ILE A 42 -11.78 8.63 -1.50
CA ILE A 42 -11.43 9.04 -2.87
C ILE A 42 -12.68 9.33 -3.71
N LEU A 43 -13.74 8.52 -3.55
CA LEU A 43 -15.01 8.73 -4.24
C LEU A 43 -15.76 9.94 -3.70
N ALA A 44 -15.77 10.14 -2.39
CA ALA A 44 -16.38 11.32 -1.78
C ALA A 44 -15.71 12.62 -2.24
N ARG A 45 -14.40 12.58 -2.47
CA ARG A 45 -13.63 13.72 -3.00
C ARG A 45 -13.83 13.94 -4.49
N ASN A 46 -14.29 12.92 -5.21
CA ASN A 46 -14.55 12.97 -6.65
C ASN A 46 -16.01 12.61 -6.98
N PRO A 47 -16.99 13.44 -6.57
CA PRO A 47 -18.42 13.11 -6.68
C PRO A 47 -18.92 13.03 -8.14
N GLN A 48 -18.13 13.49 -9.10
CA GLN A 48 -18.42 13.33 -10.53
C GLN A 48 -18.17 11.89 -11.04
N VAL A 49 -17.45 11.06 -10.29
CA VAL A 49 -17.22 9.65 -10.64
C VAL A 49 -18.36 8.83 -10.06
N ASN A 50 -19.19 8.27 -10.93
CA ASN A 50 -20.19 7.31 -10.50
C ASN A 50 -19.52 5.98 -10.13
N PRO A 51 -19.66 5.47 -8.90
CA PRO A 51 -19.05 4.21 -8.52
C PRO A 51 -19.38 3.03 -9.44
N SER A 52 -20.56 3.04 -10.07
CA SER A 52 -20.96 1.99 -11.03
C SER A 52 -20.20 2.02 -12.35
N GLU A 53 -19.43 3.07 -12.61
CA GLU A 53 -18.57 3.19 -13.79
C GLU A 53 -17.16 2.64 -13.55
N ILE A 54 -16.84 2.29 -12.30
CA ILE A 54 -15.58 1.62 -11.97
C ILE A 54 -15.69 0.15 -12.39
N GLU A 55 -14.82 -0.29 -13.26
CA GLU A 55 -14.90 -1.63 -13.84
C GLU A 55 -14.04 -2.64 -13.07
N ASP A 56 -12.90 -2.18 -12.50
CA ASP A 56 -12.03 -3.07 -11.73
C ASP A 56 -11.24 -2.34 -10.64
N ILE A 57 -10.86 -3.09 -9.62
CA ILE A 57 -10.05 -2.65 -8.49
C ILE A 57 -8.77 -3.47 -8.44
N TYR A 58 -7.62 -2.81 -8.57
CA TYR A 58 -6.30 -3.43 -8.41
C TYR A 58 -5.67 -2.98 -7.08
N TRP A 59 -5.44 -3.91 -6.15
CA TRP A 59 -4.99 -3.57 -4.81
C TRP A 59 -3.75 -4.35 -4.42
N GLY A 60 -2.65 -3.66 -4.14
CA GLY A 60 -1.39 -4.27 -3.72
C GLY A 60 -1.44 -4.73 -2.27
N CYS A 61 -1.05 -5.99 -2.03
CA CYS A 61 -0.85 -6.52 -0.67
C CYS A 61 0.16 -7.67 -0.72
N VAL A 62 1.14 -7.66 0.18
CA VAL A 62 2.20 -8.69 0.22
C VAL A 62 1.74 -9.91 1.01
N GLN A 63 1.38 -9.71 2.27
CA GLN A 63 0.98 -10.79 3.17
C GLN A 63 -0.53 -11.03 3.11
N GLN A 64 -0.94 -11.82 2.10
CA GLN A 64 -2.34 -12.15 1.85
C GLN A 64 -2.82 -13.29 2.77
N THR A 65 -2.66 -13.09 4.09
CA THR A 65 -3.06 -14.02 5.15
C THR A 65 -3.86 -13.28 6.22
N LEU A 66 -4.52 -14.00 7.11
CA LEU A 66 -5.37 -13.45 8.17
C LEU A 66 -6.39 -12.45 7.60
N GLU A 67 -6.47 -11.24 8.15
CA GLU A 67 -7.38 -10.18 7.68
C GLU A 67 -7.05 -9.64 6.28
N GLN A 68 -5.84 -9.87 5.79
CA GLN A 68 -5.43 -9.53 4.42
C GLN A 68 -5.62 -10.73 3.47
N GLY A 69 -6.16 -11.84 3.97
CA GLY A 69 -6.35 -13.09 3.23
C GLY A 69 -7.49 -13.08 2.22
N PHE A 70 -7.60 -14.15 1.47
CA PHE A 70 -8.50 -14.33 0.33
C PHE A 70 -8.27 -13.27 -0.74
N ASN A 71 -9.01 -12.20 -0.72
CA ASN A 71 -8.88 -11.09 -1.65
C ASN A 71 -9.23 -9.80 -0.88
N VAL A 72 -8.22 -9.19 -0.26
CA VAL A 72 -8.42 -7.97 0.54
C VAL A 72 -9.00 -6.82 -0.29
N ALA A 73 -8.68 -6.75 -1.59
CA ALA A 73 -9.28 -5.78 -2.51
C ALA A 73 -10.81 -5.92 -2.54
N ARG A 74 -11.28 -7.15 -2.74
CA ARG A 74 -12.73 -7.44 -2.77
C ARG A 74 -13.40 -7.19 -1.43
N ASN A 75 -12.78 -7.65 -0.34
CA ASN A 75 -13.30 -7.47 1.01
C ASN A 75 -13.45 -5.97 1.33
N ALA A 76 -12.44 -5.17 1.03
CA ALA A 76 -12.46 -3.73 1.24
C ALA A 76 -13.52 -3.03 0.38
N ALA A 77 -13.68 -3.42 -0.88
CA ALA A 77 -14.70 -2.88 -1.77
C ALA A 77 -16.12 -3.12 -1.23
N LEU A 78 -16.40 -4.33 -0.74
CA LEU A 78 -17.69 -4.66 -0.13
C LEU A 78 -17.92 -3.87 1.18
N LEU A 79 -16.90 -3.75 2.03
CA LEU A 79 -16.95 -2.92 3.24
C LEU A 79 -17.12 -1.43 2.92
N ALA A 80 -16.59 -0.97 1.81
CA ALA A 80 -16.79 0.38 1.32
C ALA A 80 -18.21 0.62 0.79
N GLY A 81 -18.99 -0.44 0.56
CA GLY A 81 -20.34 -0.34 -0.02
C GLY A 81 -20.31 -0.06 -1.52
N LEU A 82 -19.23 -0.43 -2.19
CA LEU A 82 -19.14 -0.31 -3.65
C LEU A 82 -20.06 -1.33 -4.33
N PRO A 83 -20.50 -1.05 -5.58
CA PRO A 83 -21.31 -1.98 -6.34
C PRO A 83 -20.69 -3.38 -6.43
N ILE A 84 -21.50 -4.42 -6.30
CA ILE A 84 -21.02 -5.80 -6.28
C ILE A 84 -20.54 -6.28 -7.65
N GLU A 85 -20.93 -5.59 -8.68
CA GLU A 85 -20.53 -5.85 -10.08
C GLU A 85 -19.06 -5.50 -10.35
N ILE A 86 -18.46 -4.61 -9.57
CA ILE A 86 -17.07 -4.20 -9.74
C ILE A 86 -16.16 -5.39 -9.46
N GLY A 87 -15.28 -5.73 -10.41
CA GLY A 87 -14.21 -6.69 -10.21
C GLY A 87 -13.19 -6.21 -9.18
N ALA A 88 -12.46 -7.12 -8.55
CA ALA A 88 -11.36 -6.74 -7.68
C ALA A 88 -10.28 -7.82 -7.62
N VAL A 89 -9.03 -7.43 -7.66
CA VAL A 89 -7.89 -8.33 -7.57
C VAL A 89 -6.85 -7.80 -6.59
N THR A 90 -6.32 -8.71 -5.77
CA THR A 90 -5.16 -8.41 -4.91
C THR A 90 -3.90 -8.90 -5.58
N VAL A 91 -2.94 -8.00 -5.81
CA VAL A 91 -1.69 -8.29 -6.50
C VAL A 91 -0.52 -8.28 -5.53
N ASN A 92 0.43 -9.19 -5.77
CA ASN A 92 1.65 -9.30 -4.97
C ASN A 92 2.90 -9.24 -5.86
N ARG A 93 3.70 -8.23 -5.65
CA ARG A 93 5.07 -8.07 -6.15
C ARG A 93 5.97 -7.56 -5.03
N LEU A 94 5.80 -8.14 -3.83
CA LEU A 94 6.47 -7.72 -2.60
C LEU A 94 6.30 -6.19 -2.39
N CYS A 95 7.34 -5.47 -1.99
CA CYS A 95 7.29 -4.02 -1.73
C CYS A 95 6.79 -3.18 -2.92
N GLY A 96 6.80 -3.72 -4.14
CA GLY A 96 6.30 -3.10 -5.37
C GLY A 96 4.85 -3.43 -5.71
N SER A 97 4.05 -4.03 -4.80
CA SER A 97 2.71 -4.52 -5.10
C SER A 97 1.75 -3.43 -5.56
N SER A 98 1.71 -2.28 -4.89
CA SER A 98 0.85 -1.16 -5.29
C SER A 98 1.30 -0.53 -6.62
N MET A 99 2.61 -0.51 -6.90
CA MET A 99 3.12 -0.11 -8.21
C MET A 99 2.70 -1.11 -9.29
N GLN A 100 2.70 -2.41 -8.99
CA GLN A 100 2.20 -3.43 -9.92
C GLN A 100 0.70 -3.24 -10.17
N ALA A 101 -0.09 -2.96 -9.12
CA ALA A 101 -1.51 -2.63 -9.26
C ALA A 101 -1.74 -1.46 -10.23
N LEU A 102 -0.93 -0.39 -10.11
CA LEU A 102 -0.97 0.75 -11.03
C LEU A 102 -0.64 0.32 -12.47
N HIS A 103 0.37 -0.52 -12.66
CA HIS A 103 0.73 -1.03 -13.98
C HIS A 103 -0.41 -1.87 -14.60
N ASP A 104 -1.07 -2.70 -13.79
CA ASP A 104 -2.12 -3.58 -14.29
C ASP A 104 -3.37 -2.79 -14.69
N GLY A 105 -3.85 -1.86 -13.85
CA GLY A 105 -4.94 -0.96 -14.21
C GLY A 105 -4.60 -0.05 -15.40
N THR A 106 -3.36 0.45 -15.48
CA THR A 106 -2.91 1.23 -16.65
C THR A 106 -3.00 0.39 -17.93
N ARG A 107 -2.55 -0.87 -17.89
CA ARG A 107 -2.64 -1.77 -19.04
C ARG A 107 -4.09 -2.07 -19.44
N ALA A 108 -4.95 -2.33 -18.46
CA ALA A 108 -6.37 -2.57 -18.70
C ALA A 108 -7.01 -1.40 -19.46
N ILE A 109 -6.73 -0.16 -19.07
CA ILE A 109 -7.23 1.04 -19.76
C ILE A 109 -6.59 1.16 -21.16
N MET A 110 -5.28 0.95 -21.29
CA MET A 110 -4.58 1.05 -22.58
C MET A 110 -5.08 0.02 -23.61
N THR A 111 -5.45 -1.18 -23.17
CA THR A 111 -5.97 -2.26 -24.04
C THR A 111 -7.47 -2.13 -24.30
N GLY A 112 -8.16 -1.29 -23.55
CA GLY A 112 -9.60 -1.07 -23.69
C GLY A 112 -10.44 -2.08 -22.92
N ASP A 113 -9.83 -2.82 -21.97
CA ASP A 113 -10.53 -3.74 -21.08
C ASP A 113 -11.26 -2.99 -19.95
N ALA A 114 -10.83 -1.77 -19.66
CA ALA A 114 -11.47 -0.87 -18.69
C ALA A 114 -11.33 0.60 -19.11
N GLU A 115 -12.16 1.48 -18.56
CA GLU A 115 -12.07 2.93 -18.69
C GLU A 115 -11.73 3.62 -17.36
N ILE A 116 -12.28 3.10 -16.25
CA ILE A 116 -12.04 3.60 -14.90
C ILE A 116 -11.63 2.46 -13.99
N CYS A 117 -10.45 2.58 -13.38
CA CYS A 117 -9.95 1.64 -12.39
C CYS A 117 -9.67 2.33 -11.07
N LEU A 118 -9.98 1.66 -9.96
CA LEU A 118 -9.56 2.07 -8.63
C LEU A 118 -8.30 1.30 -8.22
N ILE A 119 -7.24 2.03 -7.86
CA ILE A 119 -5.92 1.42 -7.63
C ILE A 119 -5.40 1.81 -6.26
N GLY A 120 -4.82 0.86 -5.54
CA GLY A 120 -4.25 1.15 -4.24
C GLY A 120 -3.44 0.00 -3.66
N GLY A 121 -3.38 -0.04 -2.34
CA GLY A 121 -2.75 -1.12 -1.61
C GLY A 121 -2.74 -0.90 -0.10
N VAL A 122 -2.50 -1.96 0.63
CA VAL A 122 -2.46 -1.97 2.09
C VAL A 122 -1.44 -2.99 2.59
N GLU A 123 -0.83 -2.68 3.71
CA GLU A 123 -0.04 -3.64 4.48
C GLU A 123 -0.13 -3.31 5.96
N HIS A 124 -0.64 -4.23 6.77
CA HIS A 124 -0.78 -4.05 8.21
C HIS A 124 0.15 -4.98 8.98
N MET A 125 1.41 -4.63 9.07
CA MET A 125 2.44 -5.47 9.69
C MET A 125 2.30 -5.62 11.22
N GLY A 126 1.41 -4.87 11.84
CA GLY A 126 1.05 -5.03 13.26
C GLY A 126 0.14 -6.23 13.51
N HIS A 127 -0.82 -6.48 12.60
CA HIS A 127 -1.76 -7.59 12.66
C HIS A 127 -1.28 -8.81 11.88
N VAL A 128 -0.63 -8.59 10.74
CA VAL A 128 -0.15 -9.64 9.84
C VAL A 128 1.37 -9.58 9.76
N PRO A 129 2.08 -10.39 10.55
CA PRO A 129 3.54 -10.41 10.55
C PRO A 129 4.10 -10.75 9.15
N MET A 130 5.20 -10.10 8.77
CA MET A 130 5.82 -10.19 7.45
C MET A 130 6.11 -11.63 6.98
N ASN A 131 6.37 -12.52 7.91
CA ASN A 131 6.72 -13.93 7.64
C ASN A 131 5.62 -14.90 8.05
N HIS A 132 4.40 -14.46 8.31
CA HIS A 132 3.30 -15.32 8.70
C HIS A 132 2.93 -16.28 7.58
N GLY A 133 3.02 -17.58 7.86
CA GLY A 133 2.69 -18.64 6.89
C GLY A 133 3.65 -18.75 5.70
N VAL A 134 4.82 -18.12 5.75
CA VAL A 134 5.82 -18.22 4.67
C VAL A 134 6.63 -19.50 4.86
N ASP A 135 6.56 -20.38 3.87
CA ASP A 135 7.36 -21.61 3.79
C ASP A 135 8.12 -21.63 2.47
N PHE A 136 9.41 -21.37 2.53
CA PHE A 136 10.27 -21.35 1.34
C PHE A 136 10.63 -22.78 0.92
N HIS A 137 10.46 -23.07 -0.37
CA HIS A 137 10.88 -24.36 -0.91
C HIS A 137 12.37 -24.63 -0.66
N PRO A 138 12.75 -25.79 -0.06
CA PRO A 138 14.14 -26.09 0.31
C PRO A 138 15.13 -26.02 -0.86
N GLY A 139 14.68 -26.36 -2.06
CA GLY A 139 15.49 -26.33 -3.28
C GLY A 139 15.92 -24.92 -3.72
N MET A 140 15.30 -23.86 -3.20
CA MET A 140 15.71 -22.49 -3.53
C MET A 140 17.14 -22.19 -3.12
N SER A 141 17.65 -22.85 -2.05
CA SER A 141 19.01 -22.67 -1.58
C SER A 141 20.10 -23.06 -2.60
N LYS A 142 19.75 -23.80 -3.66
CA LYS A 142 20.65 -24.13 -4.75
C LYS A 142 20.98 -22.94 -5.65
N ASN A 143 20.08 -21.98 -5.75
CA ASN A 143 20.18 -20.86 -6.67
C ASN A 143 20.27 -19.50 -5.97
N VAL A 144 19.73 -19.42 -4.75
CA VAL A 144 19.64 -18.16 -3.98
C VAL A 144 20.04 -18.42 -2.53
N ALA A 145 20.95 -17.62 -2.01
CA ALA A 145 21.30 -17.67 -0.60
C ALA A 145 20.08 -17.37 0.27
N LYS A 146 19.79 -18.15 1.30
CA LYS A 146 18.68 -17.95 2.22
C LYS A 146 18.64 -16.53 2.79
N ALA A 147 19.81 -15.94 3.03
CA ALA A 147 19.95 -14.57 3.50
C ALA A 147 19.44 -13.51 2.51
N ALA A 148 19.36 -13.82 1.21
CA ALA A 148 18.85 -12.88 0.20
C ALA A 148 17.35 -12.53 0.39
N GLY A 149 16.59 -13.41 1.06
CA GLY A 149 15.21 -13.12 1.48
C GLY A 149 15.10 -12.27 2.76
N MET A 150 16.23 -11.97 3.40
CA MET A 150 16.27 -11.22 4.67
C MET A 150 16.83 -9.81 4.40
N MET A 151 15.95 -8.84 4.12
CA MET A 151 16.33 -7.49 3.67
C MET A 151 17.33 -6.78 4.60
N GLY A 152 17.22 -6.98 5.92
CA GLY A 152 18.18 -6.44 6.89
C GLY A 152 19.60 -6.95 6.65
N LEU A 153 19.77 -8.26 6.42
CA LEU A 153 21.08 -8.84 6.11
C LEU A 153 21.61 -8.37 4.75
N THR A 154 20.75 -8.22 3.77
CA THR A 154 21.11 -7.64 2.46
C THR A 154 21.66 -6.23 2.62
N ALA A 155 20.99 -5.37 3.40
CA ALA A 155 21.43 -4.01 3.68
C ALA A 155 22.82 -4.00 4.39
N GLU A 156 23.01 -4.84 5.40
CA GLU A 156 24.28 -4.98 6.11
C GLU A 156 25.43 -5.44 5.18
N MET A 157 25.13 -6.40 4.29
CA MET A 157 26.11 -6.84 3.30
C MET A 157 26.49 -5.75 2.31
N LEU A 158 25.51 -4.97 1.84
CA LEU A 158 25.75 -3.84 0.94
C LEU A 158 26.59 -2.75 1.64
N GLY A 159 26.29 -2.45 2.90
CA GLY A 159 27.08 -1.53 3.72
C GLY A 159 28.55 -1.94 3.78
N LYS A 160 28.83 -3.21 4.02
CA LYS A 160 30.19 -3.76 4.03
C LYS A 160 30.84 -3.76 2.65
N LEU A 161 30.10 -4.21 1.63
CA LEU A 161 30.61 -4.30 0.25
C LEU A 161 31.02 -2.94 -0.31
N HIS A 162 30.26 -1.90 -0.01
CA HIS A 162 30.48 -0.55 -0.51
C HIS A 162 31.23 0.36 0.49
N GLY A 163 31.67 -0.16 1.62
CA GLY A 163 32.42 0.59 2.63
C GLY A 163 31.60 1.75 3.24
N ILE A 164 30.28 1.61 3.38
CA ILE A 164 29.43 2.65 3.95
C ILE A 164 29.58 2.67 5.47
N SER A 165 30.09 3.78 6.00
CA SER A 165 30.33 3.91 7.44
C SER A 165 29.01 4.10 8.23
N ARG A 166 29.08 3.88 9.53
CA ARG A 166 27.96 4.12 10.44
C ARG A 166 27.54 5.60 10.44
N GLU A 167 28.50 6.50 10.41
CA GLU A 167 28.26 7.94 10.38
C GLU A 167 27.51 8.36 9.14
N GLN A 168 27.86 7.82 7.97
CA GLN A 168 27.13 8.07 6.71
C GLN A 168 25.67 7.58 6.77
N GLN A 169 25.45 6.41 7.39
CA GLN A 169 24.09 5.87 7.58
C GLN A 169 23.26 6.76 8.52
N ASP A 170 23.87 7.19 9.64
CA ASP A 170 23.17 8.05 10.63
C ASP A 170 22.90 9.44 10.07
N GLU A 171 23.83 10.03 9.32
CA GLU A 171 23.63 11.32 8.63
C GLU A 171 22.47 11.23 7.61
N PHE A 172 22.44 10.16 6.82
CA PHE A 172 21.35 9.93 5.88
C PHE A 172 19.99 9.81 6.59
N ALA A 173 19.94 9.03 7.68
CA ALA A 173 18.72 8.84 8.47
C ALA A 173 18.25 10.15 9.11
N ALA A 174 19.14 10.90 9.74
CA ALA A 174 18.85 12.20 10.35
C ALA A 174 18.28 13.18 9.30
N ARG A 175 18.90 13.27 8.13
CA ARG A 175 18.44 14.10 7.03
C ARG A 175 17.05 13.67 6.53
N SER A 176 16.81 12.36 6.42
CA SER A 176 15.51 11.81 6.01
C SER A 176 14.40 12.22 6.99
N HIS A 177 14.65 12.07 8.28
CA HIS A 177 13.71 12.49 9.33
C HIS A 177 13.45 14.00 9.32
N ALA A 178 14.51 14.81 9.20
CA ALA A 178 14.38 16.27 9.15
C ALA A 178 13.50 16.72 7.97
N ARG A 179 13.68 16.11 6.79
CA ARG A 179 12.87 16.41 5.59
C ARG A 179 11.41 16.01 5.76
N ALA A 180 11.14 14.82 6.31
CA ALA A 180 9.78 14.37 6.57
C ALA A 180 9.07 15.26 7.59
N HIS A 181 9.76 15.64 8.68
CA HIS A 181 9.24 16.53 9.69
C HIS A 181 8.91 17.92 9.11
N ALA A 182 9.83 18.52 8.37
CA ALA A 182 9.61 19.80 7.71
C ALA A 182 8.39 19.76 6.76
N ALA A 183 8.30 18.72 5.94
CA ALA A 183 7.17 18.56 5.02
C ALA A 183 5.83 18.43 5.76
N THR A 184 5.80 17.75 6.90
CA THR A 184 4.60 17.63 7.75
C THR A 184 4.21 18.98 8.35
N VAL A 185 5.18 19.69 8.99
CA VAL A 185 4.93 21.00 9.63
C VAL A 185 4.49 22.05 8.61
N GLU A 186 5.06 22.03 7.40
CA GLU A 186 4.70 22.93 6.30
C GLU A 186 3.38 22.55 5.61
N GLY A 187 2.75 21.44 6.04
CA GLY A 187 1.46 21.00 5.52
C GLY A 187 1.51 20.47 4.07
N ARG A 188 2.68 20.02 3.60
CA ARG A 188 2.85 19.53 2.22
C ARG A 188 2.03 18.28 1.93
N PHE A 189 1.67 17.50 2.96
CA PHE A 189 0.90 16.27 2.83
C PHE A 189 -0.62 16.45 2.98
N LYS A 190 -1.10 17.66 3.29
CA LYS A 190 -2.54 17.90 3.58
C LYS A 190 -3.48 17.48 2.46
N ASN A 191 -3.05 17.59 1.22
CA ASN A 191 -3.89 17.27 0.07
C ASN A 191 -3.94 15.76 -0.25
N GLU A 192 -3.05 14.97 0.33
CA GLU A 192 -2.99 13.52 0.08
C GLU A 192 -3.43 12.68 1.27
N ILE A 193 -3.38 13.23 2.50
CA ILE A 193 -3.79 12.51 3.70
C ILE A 193 -5.30 12.63 3.89
N LEU A 194 -5.97 11.49 3.99
CA LEU A 194 -7.35 11.41 4.42
C LEU A 194 -7.37 11.18 5.95
N PRO A 195 -7.95 12.09 6.73
CA PRO A 195 -8.04 11.93 8.18
C PRO A 195 -8.74 10.63 8.58
N ILE A 196 -8.26 9.97 9.60
CA ILE A 196 -8.81 8.71 10.10
C ILE A 196 -8.66 8.61 11.61
N GLU A 197 -9.62 7.96 12.27
CA GLU A 197 -9.51 7.67 13.70
C GLU A 197 -8.46 6.60 13.99
N GLY A 198 -7.72 6.82 15.05
CA GLY A 198 -6.74 5.90 15.59
C GLY A 198 -6.78 5.89 17.12
N HIS A 199 -5.97 5.04 17.72
CA HIS A 199 -5.95 4.81 19.15
C HIS A 199 -4.66 5.34 19.79
N ALA A 200 -4.78 6.20 20.80
CA ALA A 200 -3.69 6.59 21.67
C ALA A 200 -3.22 5.43 22.57
N ALA A 201 -2.10 5.57 23.24
CA ALA A 201 -1.52 4.51 24.08
C ALA A 201 -2.46 4.02 25.19
N ASP A 202 -3.29 4.90 25.73
CA ASP A 202 -4.31 4.62 26.75
C ASP A 202 -5.61 4.06 26.18
N GLY A 203 -5.72 3.90 24.87
CA GLY A 203 -6.89 3.40 24.18
C GLY A 203 -7.90 4.48 23.76
N THR A 204 -7.69 5.75 24.11
CA THR A 204 -8.57 6.83 23.64
C THR A 204 -8.46 7.01 22.15
N LEU A 205 -9.60 7.34 21.51
CA LEU A 205 -9.64 7.64 20.09
C LEU A 205 -9.16 9.06 19.83
N PHE A 206 -8.43 9.24 18.74
CA PHE A 206 -8.06 10.54 18.22
C PHE A 206 -8.00 10.50 16.70
N THR A 207 -8.19 11.65 16.07
CA THR A 207 -8.06 11.77 14.61
C THR A 207 -6.61 11.98 14.23
N LEU A 208 -6.13 11.18 13.27
CA LEU A 208 -4.85 11.39 12.59
C LEU A 208 -5.11 12.11 11.27
N ASP A 209 -4.36 13.14 11.01
CA ASP A 209 -4.41 13.99 9.80
C ASP A 209 -2.99 14.30 9.27
#